data_2c7e7bbd905cf575b21fd84228e1f895
#
_entry.id   2c7e7bbd905cf575b21fd84228e1f895
#
_cell.length_a   1.000
_cell.length_b   1.000
_cell.length_c   1.000
_cell.angle_alpha   90.00
_cell.angle_beta   90.00
_cell.angle_gamma   90.00
#
_symmetry.space_group_name_H-M   'P 1'
#
loop_
_entity.id
_entity.type
_entity.pdbx_description
1 polymer ?
#
loop_
_entity_poly.entity_id
_entity_poly.type
_entity_poly.pdbx_seq_one_letter_code
_entity_poly.pdbx_strand_id
1 'polypeptide(L)'
;MFGLPQCGHSEVVEFSVWAPMAENVSLLTFDPKGCIDMVADAGHWKVEAELAPGAEYLFRIERAGETFERLDPRARCATSSVGRSVVSNSDFAWTDNDFVAPPLANWVIYELHPGTFAGSLDDIVAKLDDLCELGVNVIELMPVAEFAGDQSWGYNPALPYCVESSLGGPDALRGLVDAAHSQGVAVLLDVVYNHFGPSDLDLWRFDGWSENDGGGIYFYNDWRGRTPWGDTRPDYGRPEVRSFILDNAAMWITEYHLDGLRLDSTVNIRNAHGEPGPYGDLEDGFSVLEELTVSTRKDHPKAILIAEDLQQDRRITASTSSHGLGFHLQWSAQFVHTIRGALETLDDGSRDIEAVIAAVVGTVEGPERVVYTESHDEVANGRTRVPAEIDSGDPASVWAFRRSALGAVLMMTALGVPMLFQGQEWAEEDWFDDARELRWDRRKARPGVVSMWRDLIHLRTGVDPRAHGLSGDRISVHRAVDAPEVVTFWRWGLGGEHAAAVVVVNLHNVDRDVQVPVPAPGDWKCVFASDWRGYHASGSDLIAVTAVKETEHDQAVLEFTMPSYGAAIFALSE
;
A
#
# COMPACT_ATOMS: atom_id res chain seq x y z
N MET A 1 -30.15 -28.68 -1.21
CA MET A 1 -29.81 -29.62 -0.12
C MET A 1 -28.55 -29.07 0.47
N PHE A 2 -28.66 -28.33 1.55
CA PHE A 2 -27.50 -27.83 2.29
C PHE A 2 -26.86 -29.04 2.98
N GLY A 3 -25.60 -29.35 2.64
CA GLY A 3 -24.81 -30.35 3.32
C GLY A 3 -24.59 -29.91 4.77
N LEU A 4 -24.86 -30.78 5.72
CA LEU A 4 -24.49 -30.61 7.10
C LEU A 4 -22.95 -30.51 7.16
N PRO A 5 -22.39 -29.59 7.99
CA PRO A 5 -20.96 -29.53 8.19
C PRO A 5 -20.49 -30.91 8.71
N GLN A 6 -19.44 -31.45 8.10
CA GLN A 6 -18.75 -32.63 8.63
C GLN A 6 -18.26 -32.26 10.04
N CYS A 7 -18.61 -33.07 11.06
CA CYS A 7 -18.00 -32.95 12.37
C CYS A 7 -16.49 -33.05 12.23
N GLY A 8 -15.78 -31.94 12.36
CA GLY A 8 -14.34 -31.92 12.43
C GLY A 8 -13.90 -32.78 13.63
N HIS A 9 -12.83 -33.54 13.44
CA HIS A 9 -12.22 -34.24 14.56
C HIS A 9 -11.67 -33.17 15.52
N SER A 10 -11.93 -33.32 16.83
CA SER A 10 -11.28 -32.49 17.85
C SER A 10 -9.78 -32.76 17.81
N GLU A 11 -9.00 -31.72 17.77
CA GLU A 11 -7.55 -31.77 17.84
C GLU A 11 -7.09 -31.25 19.21
N VAL A 12 -5.94 -31.73 19.66
CA VAL A 12 -5.29 -31.15 20.84
C VAL A 12 -4.66 -29.84 20.42
N VAL A 13 -5.19 -28.73 20.93
CA VAL A 13 -4.71 -27.36 20.67
C VAL A 13 -4.01 -26.85 21.91
N GLU A 14 -2.81 -26.32 21.76
CA GLU A 14 -2.12 -25.58 22.81
C GLU A 14 -2.61 -24.13 22.83
N PHE A 15 -3.12 -23.69 23.97
CA PHE A 15 -3.49 -22.31 24.24
C PHE A 15 -2.41 -21.67 25.12
N SER A 16 -1.92 -20.50 24.71
CA SER A 16 -0.88 -19.76 25.43
C SER A 16 -1.19 -18.28 25.43
N VAL A 17 -1.10 -17.63 26.59
CA VAL A 17 -1.32 -16.18 26.71
C VAL A 17 -0.29 -15.55 27.65
N TRP A 18 0.19 -14.37 27.27
CA TRP A 18 1.08 -13.58 28.09
C TRP A 18 0.29 -12.69 29.04
N ALA A 19 0.34 -13.00 30.35
CA ALA A 19 -0.33 -12.27 31.42
C ALA A 19 0.53 -12.34 32.71
N PRO A 20 1.69 -11.64 32.71
CA PRO A 20 2.71 -11.81 33.76
C PRO A 20 2.26 -11.34 35.14
N MET A 21 1.26 -10.47 35.19
CA MET A 21 0.76 -9.90 36.45
C MET A 21 -0.52 -10.59 36.96
N ALA A 22 -1.01 -11.61 36.23
CA ALA A 22 -2.16 -12.40 36.62
C ALA A 22 -1.83 -13.31 37.82
N GLU A 23 -2.78 -13.49 38.71
CA GLU A 23 -2.71 -14.46 39.83
C GLU A 23 -3.18 -15.85 39.41
N ASN A 24 -4.15 -15.88 38.47
CA ASN A 24 -4.64 -17.10 37.83
C ASN A 24 -5.16 -16.80 36.41
N VAL A 25 -5.05 -17.77 35.51
CA VAL A 25 -5.66 -17.74 34.20
C VAL A 25 -6.34 -19.07 33.91
N SER A 26 -7.55 -19.02 33.36
CA SER A 26 -8.30 -20.21 32.93
C SER A 26 -8.78 -20.02 31.48
N LEU A 27 -8.77 -21.11 30.72
CA LEU A 27 -9.39 -21.18 29.41
C LEU A 27 -10.90 -21.45 29.59
N LEU A 28 -11.72 -20.54 29.10
CA LEU A 28 -13.18 -20.72 29.02
C LEU A 28 -13.54 -21.27 27.65
N THR A 29 -14.31 -22.35 27.61
CA THR A 29 -14.88 -22.92 26.39
C THR A 29 -16.40 -22.88 26.42
N PHE A 30 -17.06 -22.78 25.26
CA PHE A 30 -18.51 -22.56 25.17
C PHE A 30 -19.25 -23.76 24.58
N ASP A 31 -18.59 -24.55 23.73
CA ASP A 31 -19.11 -25.82 23.22
C ASP A 31 -17.96 -26.83 23.00
N PRO A 32 -17.77 -27.78 23.90
CA PRO A 32 -18.49 -27.97 25.17
C PRO A 32 -18.15 -26.86 26.19
N LYS A 33 -19.13 -26.49 27.01
CA LYS A 33 -18.92 -25.50 28.05
C LYS A 33 -17.97 -26.02 29.13
N GLY A 34 -16.88 -25.29 29.35
CA GLY A 34 -15.85 -25.66 30.32
C GLY A 34 -15.07 -24.45 30.87
N CYS A 35 -14.29 -24.72 31.91
CA CYS A 35 -13.32 -23.81 32.47
C CYS A 35 -12.11 -24.66 32.88
N ILE A 36 -10.97 -24.44 32.25
CA ILE A 36 -9.75 -25.26 32.43
C ILE A 36 -8.67 -24.34 32.95
N ASP A 37 -8.13 -24.65 34.13
CA ASP A 37 -7.04 -23.88 34.70
C ASP A 37 -5.77 -24.05 33.88
N MET A 38 -5.07 -22.94 33.66
CA MET A 38 -3.84 -22.88 32.90
C MET A 38 -2.64 -22.93 33.83
N VAL A 39 -1.50 -23.35 33.30
CA VAL A 39 -0.23 -23.47 34.08
C VAL A 39 0.66 -22.29 33.75
N ALA A 40 1.14 -21.60 34.79
CA ALA A 40 2.05 -20.47 34.65
C ALA A 40 3.47 -20.94 34.26
N ASP A 41 4.05 -20.28 33.24
CA ASP A 41 5.41 -20.49 32.75
C ASP A 41 6.05 -19.16 32.33
N ALA A 42 6.93 -18.60 33.14
CA ALA A 42 7.70 -17.38 32.87
C ALA A 42 6.84 -16.19 32.39
N GLY A 43 5.68 -15.95 33.02
CA GLY A 43 4.76 -14.87 32.70
C GLY A 43 3.75 -15.22 31.59
N HIS A 44 3.90 -16.40 30.98
CA HIS A 44 2.88 -16.98 30.11
C HIS A 44 2.05 -18.01 30.90
N TRP A 45 0.83 -18.23 30.40
CA TRP A 45 -0.07 -19.25 30.90
C TRP A 45 -0.41 -20.18 29.76
N LYS A 46 -0.35 -21.49 30.01
CA LYS A 46 -0.49 -22.52 28.97
C LYS A 46 -1.43 -23.62 29.39
N VAL A 47 -2.17 -24.16 28.42
CA VAL A 47 -2.98 -25.36 28.57
C VAL A 47 -3.17 -26.05 27.22
N GLU A 48 -3.26 -27.37 27.22
CA GLU A 48 -3.71 -28.17 26.09
C GLU A 48 -5.19 -28.51 26.27
N ALA A 49 -6.01 -28.32 25.24
CA ALA A 49 -7.42 -28.70 25.25
C ALA A 49 -7.83 -29.30 23.90
N GLU A 50 -8.76 -30.26 23.95
CA GLU A 50 -9.36 -30.85 22.75
C GLU A 50 -10.53 -29.98 22.28
N LEU A 51 -10.32 -29.15 21.27
CA LEU A 51 -11.33 -28.30 20.66
C LEU A 51 -11.34 -28.52 19.14
N ALA A 52 -12.53 -28.46 18.55
CA ALA A 52 -12.68 -28.51 17.10
C ALA A 52 -12.52 -27.11 16.49
N PRO A 53 -12.11 -26.99 15.22
CA PRO A 53 -12.22 -25.74 14.46
C PRO A 53 -13.64 -25.17 14.55
N GLY A 54 -13.75 -23.87 14.77
CA GLY A 54 -15.04 -23.17 15.01
C GLY A 54 -15.46 -23.12 16.48
N ALA A 55 -14.78 -23.81 17.40
CA ALA A 55 -15.05 -23.72 18.83
C ALA A 55 -14.70 -22.33 19.37
N GLU A 56 -15.61 -21.76 20.17
CA GLU A 56 -15.41 -20.45 20.78
C GLU A 56 -14.73 -20.57 22.15
N TYR A 57 -13.85 -19.63 22.47
CA TYR A 57 -13.15 -19.56 23.75
C TYR A 57 -12.81 -18.13 24.16
N LEU A 58 -12.49 -17.96 25.47
CA LEU A 58 -11.93 -16.74 26.06
C LEU A 58 -10.89 -17.12 27.13
N PHE A 59 -10.02 -16.18 27.48
CA PHE A 59 -9.22 -16.27 28.69
C PHE A 59 -9.92 -15.56 29.83
N ARG A 60 -10.03 -16.24 30.99
CA ARG A 60 -10.44 -15.63 32.26
C ARG A 60 -9.20 -15.36 33.06
N ILE A 61 -8.96 -14.10 33.38
CA ILE A 61 -7.78 -13.62 34.09
C ILE A 61 -8.23 -13.11 35.46
N GLU A 62 -7.57 -13.57 36.53
CA GLU A 62 -7.82 -13.14 37.90
C GLU A 62 -6.64 -12.35 38.45
N ARG A 63 -6.90 -11.17 39.03
CA ARG A 63 -5.92 -10.33 39.66
C ARG A 63 -6.52 -9.41 40.71
N ALA A 64 -5.89 -9.32 41.89
CA ALA A 64 -6.29 -8.44 42.99
C ALA A 64 -7.78 -8.55 43.41
N GLY A 65 -8.37 -9.75 43.23
CA GLY A 65 -9.77 -10.03 43.52
C GLY A 65 -10.75 -9.57 42.42
N GLU A 66 -10.24 -9.09 41.29
CA GLU A 66 -11.03 -8.81 40.06
C GLU A 66 -10.87 -9.93 39.05
N THR A 67 -11.85 -10.08 38.18
CA THR A 67 -11.87 -11.10 37.11
C THR A 67 -12.17 -10.42 35.79
N PHE A 68 -11.36 -10.71 34.79
CA PHE A 68 -11.46 -10.19 33.42
C PHE A 68 -11.68 -11.37 32.46
N GLU A 69 -12.62 -11.25 31.53
CA GLU A 69 -12.72 -12.14 30.38
C GLU A 69 -12.11 -11.40 29.17
N ARG A 70 -11.20 -12.05 28.45
CA ARG A 70 -10.38 -11.47 27.38
C ARG A 70 -10.39 -12.36 26.16
N LEU A 71 -10.50 -11.73 24.97
CA LEU A 71 -10.16 -12.39 23.73
C LEU A 71 -8.68 -12.77 23.72
N ASP A 72 -8.35 -13.81 22.97
CA ASP A 72 -6.96 -14.19 22.75
C ASP A 72 -6.28 -13.16 21.83
N PRO A 73 -5.23 -12.47 22.29
CA PRO A 73 -4.49 -11.50 21.49
C PRO A 73 -3.88 -12.06 20.22
N ARG A 74 -3.71 -13.40 20.16
CA ARG A 74 -3.13 -14.11 19.00
C ARG A 74 -4.15 -14.93 18.23
N ALA A 75 -5.45 -14.80 18.49
CA ALA A 75 -6.49 -15.48 17.72
C ALA A 75 -6.44 -15.06 16.24
N ARG A 76 -6.62 -16.02 15.33
CA ARG A 76 -6.73 -15.78 13.88
C ARG A 76 -8.15 -15.43 13.47
N CYS A 77 -9.11 -15.75 14.33
CA CYS A 77 -10.53 -15.56 14.08
C CYS A 77 -11.24 -15.20 15.38
N ALA A 78 -12.22 -14.32 15.30
CA ALA A 78 -13.13 -13.97 16.38
C ALA A 78 -14.55 -13.87 15.85
N THR A 79 -15.53 -13.92 16.73
CA THR A 79 -16.94 -13.67 16.35
C THR A 79 -17.23 -12.18 16.16
N SER A 80 -16.46 -11.32 16.79
CA SER A 80 -16.36 -9.87 16.62
C SER A 80 -15.27 -9.33 17.56
N SER A 81 -14.95 -8.04 17.46
CA SER A 81 -13.98 -7.34 18.34
C SER A 81 -14.33 -7.37 19.84
N VAL A 82 -15.60 -7.56 20.19
CA VAL A 82 -16.11 -7.70 21.59
C VAL A 82 -16.74 -9.07 21.83
N GLY A 83 -16.54 -10.01 20.94
CA GLY A 83 -17.15 -11.33 20.98
C GLY A 83 -16.28 -12.37 21.67
N ARG A 84 -15.93 -13.42 20.94
CA ARG A 84 -15.11 -14.53 21.42
C ARG A 84 -14.10 -14.93 20.36
N SER A 85 -12.94 -15.36 20.82
CA SER A 85 -11.94 -15.99 19.96
C SER A 85 -12.49 -17.32 19.45
N VAL A 86 -12.14 -17.66 18.21
CA VAL A 86 -12.57 -18.88 17.54
C VAL A 86 -11.35 -19.69 17.14
N VAL A 87 -11.37 -20.99 17.40
CA VAL A 87 -10.35 -21.92 16.92
C VAL A 87 -10.41 -21.95 15.39
N SER A 88 -9.39 -21.38 14.75
CA SER A 88 -9.32 -21.34 13.29
C SER A 88 -8.89 -22.70 12.72
N ASN A 89 -9.37 -23.00 11.51
CA ASN A 89 -8.83 -24.10 10.74
C ASN A 89 -7.47 -23.67 10.14
N SER A 90 -6.42 -24.48 10.35
CA SER A 90 -5.11 -24.24 9.74
C SER A 90 -4.96 -24.88 8.37
N ASP A 91 -5.85 -25.81 8.01
CA ASP A 91 -5.77 -26.60 6.78
C ASP A 91 -6.40 -25.86 5.59
N PHE A 92 -5.62 -25.02 4.93
CA PHE A 92 -6.00 -24.42 3.65
C PHE A 92 -5.21 -25.09 2.51
N ALA A 93 -5.91 -25.48 1.44
CA ALA A 93 -5.31 -26.16 0.30
C ALA A 93 -4.76 -25.14 -0.71
N TRP A 94 -3.58 -24.62 -0.46
CA TRP A 94 -2.89 -23.67 -1.35
C TRP A 94 -2.59 -24.30 -2.72
N THR A 95 -2.80 -23.50 -3.78
CA THR A 95 -2.48 -23.88 -5.18
C THR A 95 -1.35 -23.05 -5.78
N ASP A 96 -0.80 -22.12 -5.04
CA ASP A 96 0.15 -21.09 -5.44
C ASP A 96 1.64 -21.51 -5.42
N ASN A 97 1.95 -22.79 -5.28
CA ASN A 97 3.32 -23.30 -5.13
C ASN A 97 4.32 -22.84 -6.22
N ASP A 98 3.82 -22.60 -7.43
CA ASP A 98 4.62 -22.18 -8.58
C ASP A 98 4.61 -20.66 -8.78
N PHE A 99 3.94 -19.91 -7.90
CA PHE A 99 3.87 -18.46 -8.01
C PHE A 99 5.23 -17.81 -7.73
N VAL A 100 5.56 -16.86 -8.56
CA VAL A 100 6.72 -15.98 -8.40
C VAL A 100 6.27 -14.55 -8.61
N ALA A 101 6.40 -13.73 -7.60
CA ALA A 101 6.07 -12.31 -7.69
C ALA A 101 6.86 -11.63 -8.83
N PRO A 102 6.26 -10.69 -9.57
CA PRO A 102 6.95 -9.92 -10.59
C PRO A 102 8.21 -9.22 -10.03
N PRO A 103 9.23 -8.95 -10.84
CA PRO A 103 10.36 -8.14 -10.39
C PRO A 103 9.89 -6.77 -9.89
N LEU A 104 10.44 -6.30 -8.75
CA LEU A 104 10.06 -5.04 -8.11
C LEU A 104 10.08 -3.84 -9.09
N ALA A 105 11.02 -3.82 -10.03
CA ALA A 105 11.13 -2.79 -11.05
C ALA A 105 9.91 -2.71 -11.99
N ASN A 106 9.15 -3.79 -12.11
CA ASN A 106 7.95 -3.89 -12.95
C ASN A 106 6.65 -3.75 -12.15
N TRP A 107 6.71 -3.51 -10.85
CA TRP A 107 5.52 -3.38 -10.03
C TRP A 107 4.68 -2.16 -10.42
N VAL A 108 3.38 -2.38 -10.46
CA VAL A 108 2.33 -1.35 -10.41
C VAL A 108 1.36 -1.78 -9.33
N ILE A 109 1.35 -1.04 -8.23
CA ILE A 109 0.54 -1.33 -7.06
C ILE A 109 -0.87 -0.76 -7.26
N TYR A 110 -1.86 -1.50 -6.82
CA TYR A 110 -3.25 -1.06 -6.74
C TYR A 110 -3.72 -1.15 -5.29
N GLU A 111 -3.79 -0.01 -4.61
CA GLU A 111 -4.27 0.12 -3.25
C GLU A 111 -5.80 0.05 -3.23
N LEU A 112 -6.35 -0.79 -2.37
CA LEU A 112 -7.81 -0.93 -2.23
C LEU A 112 -8.25 -1.22 -0.80
N HIS A 113 -9.46 -0.75 -0.47
CA HIS A 113 -10.15 -1.06 0.77
C HIS A 113 -11.16 -2.19 0.52
N PRO A 114 -11.02 -3.36 1.16
CA PRO A 114 -11.82 -4.55 0.85
C PRO A 114 -13.34 -4.29 0.87
N GLY A 115 -13.83 -3.65 1.93
CA GLY A 115 -15.26 -3.40 2.11
C GLY A 115 -15.88 -2.48 1.06
N THR A 116 -15.17 -1.41 0.65
CA THR A 116 -15.71 -0.44 -0.33
C THR A 116 -15.41 -0.80 -1.78
N PHE A 117 -14.34 -1.56 -2.03
CA PHE A 117 -13.98 -2.00 -3.38
C PHE A 117 -14.97 -3.01 -3.95
N ALA A 118 -15.35 -4.02 -3.15
CA ALA A 118 -16.21 -5.10 -3.61
C ALA A 118 -17.23 -5.60 -2.56
N GLY A 119 -17.08 -5.24 -1.29
CA GLY A 119 -17.94 -5.66 -0.18
C GLY A 119 -17.24 -6.61 0.81
N SER A 120 -16.44 -7.55 0.32
CA SER A 120 -15.69 -8.51 1.13
C SER A 120 -14.43 -8.99 0.41
N LEU A 121 -13.58 -9.74 1.11
CA LEU A 121 -12.38 -10.36 0.52
C LEU A 121 -12.77 -11.38 -0.58
N ASP A 122 -13.83 -12.15 -0.39
CA ASP A 122 -14.34 -13.10 -1.39
C ASP A 122 -14.86 -12.37 -2.65
N ASP A 123 -15.48 -11.21 -2.49
CA ASP A 123 -16.01 -10.44 -3.62
C ASP A 123 -14.90 -9.78 -4.45
N ILE A 124 -13.72 -9.52 -3.87
CA ILE A 124 -12.54 -9.05 -4.60
C ILE A 124 -12.09 -10.10 -5.62
N VAL A 125 -12.18 -11.39 -5.29
CA VAL A 125 -11.82 -12.49 -6.22
C VAL A 125 -12.58 -12.34 -7.54
N ALA A 126 -13.86 -11.96 -7.51
CA ALA A 126 -14.66 -11.73 -8.70
C ALA A 126 -14.25 -10.49 -9.52
N LYS A 127 -13.33 -9.67 -9.00
CA LYS A 127 -12.80 -8.45 -9.65
C LYS A 127 -11.34 -8.59 -10.11
N LEU A 128 -10.68 -9.69 -9.81
CA LEU A 128 -9.28 -9.91 -10.20
C LEU A 128 -9.09 -9.83 -11.72
N ASP A 129 -10.02 -10.37 -12.50
CA ASP A 129 -9.97 -10.30 -13.97
C ASP A 129 -9.94 -8.84 -14.47
N ASP A 130 -10.72 -7.94 -13.85
CA ASP A 130 -10.75 -6.51 -14.17
C ASP A 130 -9.38 -5.83 -13.90
N LEU A 131 -8.71 -6.21 -12.79
CA LEU A 131 -7.38 -5.69 -12.43
C LEU A 131 -6.27 -6.27 -13.32
N CYS A 132 -6.36 -7.56 -13.64
CA CYS A 132 -5.42 -8.20 -14.57
C CYS A 132 -5.54 -7.63 -16.00
N GLU A 133 -6.78 -7.37 -16.49
CA GLU A 133 -6.99 -6.70 -17.79
C GLU A 133 -6.40 -5.29 -17.80
N LEU A 134 -6.48 -4.58 -16.68
CA LEU A 134 -5.85 -3.27 -16.51
C LEU A 134 -4.31 -3.37 -16.57
N GLY A 135 -3.74 -4.52 -16.20
CA GLY A 135 -2.31 -4.79 -16.17
C GLY A 135 -1.66 -4.60 -14.80
N VAL A 136 -2.45 -4.39 -13.75
CA VAL A 136 -1.99 -4.36 -12.36
C VAL A 136 -1.40 -5.72 -12.00
N ASN A 137 -0.28 -5.72 -11.32
CA ASN A 137 0.43 -6.94 -10.93
C ASN A 137 0.76 -7.02 -9.43
N VAL A 138 0.32 -6.03 -8.65
CA VAL A 138 0.40 -6.01 -7.19
C VAL A 138 -0.86 -5.37 -6.62
N ILE A 139 -1.52 -6.04 -5.68
CA ILE A 139 -2.60 -5.48 -4.87
C ILE A 139 -2.04 -5.11 -3.50
N GLU A 140 -2.34 -3.91 -3.00
CA GLU A 140 -2.11 -3.52 -1.61
C GLU A 140 -3.45 -3.40 -0.91
N LEU A 141 -3.71 -4.33 0.02
CA LEU A 141 -4.92 -4.33 0.84
C LEU A 141 -4.75 -3.34 2.00
N MET A 142 -5.66 -2.40 2.15
CA MET A 142 -5.80 -1.65 3.40
C MET A 142 -6.02 -2.62 4.58
N PRO A 143 -5.78 -2.22 5.84
CA PRO A 143 -5.72 -3.16 6.96
C PRO A 143 -6.96 -4.03 7.10
N VAL A 144 -6.76 -5.33 7.28
CA VAL A 144 -7.82 -6.35 7.43
C VAL A 144 -7.88 -6.95 8.84
N ALA A 145 -7.10 -6.41 9.79
CA ALA A 145 -7.17 -6.88 11.17
C ALA A 145 -8.51 -6.50 11.81
N GLU A 146 -9.03 -7.36 12.69
CA GLU A 146 -10.31 -7.17 13.39
C GLU A 146 -10.37 -5.81 14.10
N PHE A 147 -11.39 -5.01 13.81
CA PHE A 147 -11.60 -3.65 14.31
C PHE A 147 -12.96 -3.50 15.01
N ALA A 148 -13.14 -2.37 15.69
CA ALA A 148 -14.39 -2.07 16.38
C ALA A 148 -15.51 -1.69 15.40
N GLY A 149 -16.68 -2.34 15.51
CA GLY A 149 -17.85 -2.09 14.65
C GLY A 149 -17.79 -2.85 13.32
N ASP A 150 -18.63 -2.47 12.38
CA ASP A 150 -18.82 -3.16 11.10
C ASP A 150 -18.21 -2.40 9.91
N GLN A 151 -17.69 -1.19 10.12
CA GLN A 151 -17.13 -0.30 9.10
C GLN A 151 -15.93 0.45 9.67
N SER A 152 -14.81 0.37 9.00
CA SER A 152 -13.56 1.06 9.35
C SER A 152 -12.61 1.04 8.17
N TRP A 153 -11.72 2.02 8.09
CA TRP A 153 -10.54 1.96 7.21
C TRP A 153 -9.55 0.85 7.60
N GLY A 154 -9.72 0.28 8.82
CA GLY A 154 -8.85 -0.76 9.36
C GLY A 154 -7.68 -0.26 10.23
N TYR A 155 -7.45 1.06 10.31
CA TYR A 155 -6.34 1.64 11.11
C TYR A 155 -6.62 1.73 12.61
N ASN A 156 -7.54 0.93 13.12
CA ASN A 156 -7.88 0.83 14.54
C ASN A 156 -7.97 -0.64 14.99
N PRO A 157 -6.92 -1.46 14.77
CA PRO A 157 -6.99 -2.89 15.06
C PRO A 157 -7.25 -3.16 16.54
N ALA A 158 -8.35 -3.83 16.85
CA ALA A 158 -8.68 -4.33 18.18
C ALA A 158 -7.95 -5.66 18.46
N LEU A 159 -7.83 -6.51 17.44
CA LEU A 159 -7.14 -7.80 17.46
C LEU A 159 -6.18 -7.93 16.27
N PRO A 160 -4.90 -7.54 16.41
CA PRO A 160 -3.96 -7.48 15.29
C PRO A 160 -3.67 -8.81 14.56
N TYR A 161 -3.94 -9.95 15.20
CA TYR A 161 -3.72 -11.28 14.62
C TYR A 161 -4.97 -11.87 13.95
N CYS A 162 -6.13 -11.28 14.18
CA CYS A 162 -7.40 -11.76 13.68
C CYS A 162 -7.74 -11.08 12.35
N VAL A 163 -8.18 -11.84 11.36
CA VAL A 163 -8.77 -11.28 10.14
C VAL A 163 -10.21 -10.88 10.43
N GLU A 164 -10.58 -9.67 10.04
CA GLU A 164 -11.90 -9.06 10.25
C GLU A 164 -13.03 -9.97 9.77
N SER A 165 -13.93 -10.26 10.71
CA SER A 165 -15.03 -11.20 10.50
C SER A 165 -16.05 -10.70 9.47
N SER A 166 -16.33 -9.40 9.43
CA SER A 166 -17.24 -8.78 8.45
C SER A 166 -16.69 -8.80 7.02
N LEU A 167 -15.36 -8.91 6.85
CA LEU A 167 -14.70 -9.05 5.55
C LEU A 167 -14.59 -10.51 5.07
N GLY A 168 -15.02 -11.50 5.88
CA GLY A 168 -15.03 -12.92 5.54
C GLY A 168 -14.02 -13.77 6.33
N GLY A 169 -13.19 -13.15 7.18
CA GLY A 169 -12.27 -13.85 8.05
C GLY A 169 -11.07 -14.50 7.36
N PRO A 170 -10.34 -15.39 8.07
CA PRO A 170 -9.04 -15.90 7.61
C PRO A 170 -9.10 -16.72 6.31
N ASP A 171 -10.14 -17.51 6.08
CA ASP A 171 -10.24 -18.34 4.87
C ASP A 171 -10.53 -17.51 3.62
N ALA A 172 -11.29 -16.41 3.75
CA ALA A 172 -11.52 -15.46 2.67
C ALA A 172 -10.21 -14.75 2.25
N LEU A 173 -9.36 -14.37 3.23
CA LEU A 173 -8.06 -13.78 2.91
C LEU A 173 -7.15 -14.79 2.19
N ARG A 174 -7.07 -16.04 2.67
CA ARG A 174 -6.30 -17.10 2.01
C ARG A 174 -6.80 -17.35 0.58
N GLY A 175 -8.13 -17.42 0.42
CA GLY A 175 -8.76 -17.61 -0.89
C GLY A 175 -8.45 -16.46 -1.86
N LEU A 176 -8.44 -15.21 -1.40
CA LEU A 176 -8.07 -14.06 -2.22
C LEU A 176 -6.60 -14.13 -2.65
N VAL A 177 -5.68 -14.42 -1.73
CA VAL A 177 -4.26 -14.50 -2.04
C VAL A 177 -3.98 -15.63 -3.03
N ASP A 178 -4.51 -16.83 -2.81
CA ASP A 178 -4.36 -17.97 -3.72
C ASP A 178 -4.91 -17.67 -5.12
N ALA A 179 -6.07 -17.01 -5.20
CA ALA A 179 -6.67 -16.60 -6.48
C ALA A 179 -5.83 -15.52 -7.19
N ALA A 180 -5.29 -14.53 -6.47
CA ALA A 180 -4.41 -13.49 -7.02
C ALA A 180 -3.11 -14.10 -7.56
N HIS A 181 -2.47 -14.98 -6.79
CA HIS A 181 -1.26 -15.70 -7.20
C HIS A 181 -1.50 -16.56 -8.46
N SER A 182 -2.65 -17.21 -8.57
CA SER A 182 -3.02 -17.99 -9.76
C SER A 182 -3.09 -17.15 -11.04
N GLN A 183 -3.30 -15.84 -10.91
CA GLN A 183 -3.32 -14.87 -12.01
C GLN A 183 -2.02 -14.07 -12.15
N GLY A 184 -0.99 -14.40 -11.36
CA GLY A 184 0.32 -13.72 -11.42
C GLY A 184 0.35 -12.38 -10.71
N VAL A 185 -0.59 -12.10 -9.81
CA VAL A 185 -0.70 -10.86 -9.03
C VAL A 185 -0.20 -11.10 -7.61
N ALA A 186 0.76 -10.30 -7.16
CA ALA A 186 1.26 -10.29 -5.80
C ALA A 186 0.29 -9.54 -4.86
N VAL A 187 0.29 -9.90 -3.58
CA VAL A 187 -0.59 -9.27 -2.58
C VAL A 187 0.24 -8.74 -1.41
N LEU A 188 0.09 -7.45 -1.13
CA LEU A 188 0.63 -6.75 0.03
C LEU A 188 -0.49 -6.49 1.04
N LEU A 189 -0.14 -6.42 2.30
CA LEU A 189 -1.05 -6.01 3.37
C LEU A 189 -0.51 -4.79 4.10
N ASP A 190 -1.38 -3.84 4.33
CA ASP A 190 -1.11 -2.72 5.23
C ASP A 190 -1.30 -3.16 6.69
N VAL A 191 -0.30 -2.91 7.53
CA VAL A 191 -0.26 -3.32 8.94
C VAL A 191 0.00 -2.15 9.87
N VAL A 192 -0.71 -2.13 10.98
CA VAL A 192 -0.71 -1.03 11.94
C VAL A 192 0.03 -1.46 13.20
N TYR A 193 1.26 -0.93 13.42
CA TYR A 193 2.07 -1.21 14.60
C TYR A 193 2.44 0.05 15.39
N ASN A 194 2.02 1.22 14.93
CA ASN A 194 2.25 2.49 15.61
C ASN A 194 1.26 2.71 16.78
N HIS A 195 0.09 2.09 16.73
CA HIS A 195 -0.92 2.06 17.79
C HIS A 195 -1.87 0.87 17.59
N PHE A 196 -2.66 0.52 18.62
CA PHE A 196 -3.77 -0.42 18.52
C PHE A 196 -5.06 0.22 19.02
N GLY A 197 -6.22 -0.27 18.59
CA GLY A 197 -7.53 0.26 19.00
C GLY A 197 -7.76 1.72 18.55
N PRO A 198 -8.35 2.58 19.41
CA PRO A 198 -8.54 2.45 20.87
C PRO A 198 -9.86 1.81 21.32
N SER A 199 -10.79 1.58 20.42
CA SER A 199 -12.10 1.00 20.77
C SER A 199 -12.03 -0.52 20.80
N ASP A 200 -12.83 -1.16 21.66
CA ASP A 200 -12.96 -2.61 21.79
C ASP A 200 -11.62 -3.33 22.03
N LEU A 201 -10.69 -2.64 22.68
CA LEU A 201 -9.30 -3.06 22.81
C LEU A 201 -9.07 -3.87 24.10
N ASP A 202 -9.26 -5.18 24.06
CA ASP A 202 -8.98 -6.09 25.18
C ASP A 202 -7.51 -6.07 25.62
N LEU A 203 -6.60 -5.68 24.72
CA LEU A 203 -5.18 -5.49 25.07
C LEU A 203 -4.95 -4.38 26.12
N TRP A 204 -5.90 -3.41 26.23
CA TRP A 204 -5.82 -2.36 27.22
C TRP A 204 -5.98 -2.92 28.62
N ARG A 205 -4.94 -2.79 29.46
CA ARG A 205 -4.88 -3.39 30.81
C ARG A 205 -5.25 -4.88 30.79
N PHE A 206 -4.68 -5.59 29.85
CA PHE A 206 -5.05 -6.96 29.50
C PHE A 206 -5.14 -7.89 30.71
N ASP A 207 -4.12 -7.88 31.58
CA ASP A 207 -4.05 -8.69 32.81
C ASP A 207 -4.48 -7.93 34.08
N GLY A 208 -5.16 -6.79 33.91
CA GLY A 208 -5.61 -5.92 34.99
C GLY A 208 -4.50 -5.06 35.62
N TRP A 209 -3.25 -5.15 35.15
CA TRP A 209 -2.18 -4.27 35.63
C TRP A 209 -2.04 -3.02 34.78
N SER A 210 -1.73 -1.90 35.41
CA SER A 210 -1.29 -0.68 34.75
C SER A 210 -0.47 0.18 35.71
N GLU A 211 0.29 1.12 35.15
CA GLU A 211 1.03 2.15 35.86
C GLU A 211 0.68 3.52 35.29
N ASN A 212 0.62 4.55 36.12
CA ASN A 212 0.31 5.94 35.72
C ASN A 212 -0.97 6.08 34.88
N ASP A 213 -1.99 5.30 35.16
CA ASP A 213 -3.22 5.19 34.37
C ASP A 213 -3.04 4.77 32.90
N GLY A 214 -1.88 4.20 32.54
CA GLY A 214 -1.55 3.73 31.22
C GLY A 214 -2.23 2.42 30.81
N GLY A 215 -1.86 1.91 29.65
CA GLY A 215 -2.49 0.76 28.97
C GLY A 215 -2.05 -0.62 29.47
N GLY A 216 -1.15 -0.71 30.44
CA GLY A 216 -0.73 -1.98 31.00
C GLY A 216 0.43 -2.63 30.26
N ILE A 217 0.43 -3.97 30.20
CA ILE A 217 1.59 -4.75 29.77
C ILE A 217 1.96 -4.58 28.28
N TYR A 218 1.00 -4.31 27.42
CA TYR A 218 1.25 -4.14 25.97
C TYR A 218 1.68 -2.73 25.57
N PHE A 219 1.44 -1.71 26.41
CA PHE A 219 1.59 -0.30 26.04
C PHE A 219 2.59 0.42 26.93
N TYR A 220 3.16 1.51 26.40
CA TYR A 220 3.87 2.45 27.26
C TYR A 220 2.89 3.01 28.30
N ASN A 221 3.34 3.05 29.56
CA ASN A 221 2.55 3.58 30.68
C ASN A 221 3.00 5.02 31.07
N ASP A 222 3.53 5.75 30.12
CA ASP A 222 3.99 7.14 30.27
C ASP A 222 3.65 7.96 29.01
N TRP A 223 4.23 9.14 28.87
CA TRP A 223 4.00 10.05 27.77
C TRP A 223 4.27 9.43 26.37
N ARG A 224 5.09 8.39 26.28
CA ARG A 224 5.39 7.66 25.04
C ARG A 224 4.18 6.91 24.49
N GLY A 225 3.22 6.55 25.35
CA GLY A 225 1.98 5.89 24.94
C GLY A 225 1.11 6.72 24.01
N ARG A 226 1.26 8.05 24.01
CA ARG A 226 0.40 8.96 23.25
C ARG A 226 0.70 8.91 21.76
N THR A 227 -0.38 8.84 20.97
CA THR A 227 -0.38 8.96 19.51
C THR A 227 -1.49 9.92 19.09
N PRO A 228 -1.54 10.37 17.83
CA PRO A 228 -2.68 11.14 17.33
C PRO A 228 -4.03 10.41 17.44
N TRP A 229 -4.01 9.08 17.53
CA TRP A 229 -5.21 8.23 17.53
C TRP A 229 -5.60 7.70 18.92
N GLY A 230 -4.76 7.88 19.94
CA GLY A 230 -5.01 7.45 21.31
C GLY A 230 -3.75 7.19 22.11
N ASP A 231 -3.90 6.78 23.37
CA ASP A 231 -2.78 6.50 24.29
C ASP A 231 -2.32 5.03 24.17
N THR A 232 -2.38 4.43 22.99
CA THR A 232 -2.26 3.00 22.73
C THR A 232 -1.03 2.63 21.90
N ARG A 233 0.08 3.37 22.01
CA ARG A 233 1.35 2.97 21.39
C ARG A 233 1.93 1.75 22.11
N PRO A 234 2.23 0.65 21.38
CA PRO A 234 2.88 -0.52 21.94
C PRO A 234 4.21 -0.17 22.61
N ASP A 235 4.54 -0.85 23.70
CA ASP A 235 5.80 -0.65 24.41
C ASP A 235 6.93 -1.45 23.71
N TYR A 236 7.54 -0.83 22.72
CA TYR A 236 8.64 -1.45 21.94
C TYR A 236 9.89 -1.77 22.77
N GLY A 237 9.98 -1.30 24.00
CA GLY A 237 11.04 -1.64 24.94
C GLY A 237 10.84 -3.01 25.61
N ARG A 238 9.63 -3.59 25.55
CA ARG A 238 9.34 -4.92 26.14
C ARG A 238 9.58 -6.03 25.12
N PRO A 239 10.42 -7.03 25.48
CA PRO A 239 10.72 -8.15 24.57
C PRO A 239 9.46 -8.88 24.06
N GLU A 240 8.45 -9.08 24.93
CA GLU A 240 7.23 -9.79 24.59
C GLU A 240 6.36 -8.99 23.61
N VAL A 241 6.33 -7.66 23.74
CA VAL A 241 5.62 -6.78 22.78
C VAL A 241 6.36 -6.74 21.45
N ARG A 242 7.70 -6.69 21.45
CA ARG A 242 8.50 -6.82 20.23
C ARG A 242 8.20 -8.15 19.53
N SER A 243 8.28 -9.27 20.27
CA SER A 243 7.95 -10.59 19.73
C SER A 243 6.51 -10.64 19.18
N PHE A 244 5.56 -10.01 19.87
CA PHE A 244 4.17 -9.91 19.39
C PHE A 244 4.08 -9.24 18.03
N ILE A 245 4.81 -8.15 17.79
CA ILE A 245 4.84 -7.44 16.51
C ILE A 245 5.57 -8.25 15.43
N LEU A 246 6.76 -8.79 15.74
CA LEU A 246 7.57 -9.56 14.79
C LEU A 246 6.87 -10.85 14.36
N ASP A 247 6.27 -11.59 15.30
CA ASP A 247 5.50 -12.80 15.03
C ASP A 247 4.25 -12.50 14.18
N ASN A 248 3.61 -11.35 14.42
CA ASN A 248 2.47 -10.92 13.61
C ASN A 248 2.88 -10.64 12.16
N ALA A 249 3.97 -9.92 11.95
CA ALA A 249 4.50 -9.68 10.60
C ALA A 249 4.88 -11.00 9.90
N ALA A 250 5.54 -11.92 10.61
CA ALA A 250 5.88 -13.24 10.07
C ALA A 250 4.63 -14.08 9.77
N MET A 251 3.60 -14.01 10.61
CA MET A 251 2.32 -14.69 10.41
C MET A 251 1.65 -14.28 9.09
N TRP A 252 1.55 -12.99 8.84
CA TRP A 252 0.95 -12.49 7.59
C TRP A 252 1.65 -13.05 6.35
N ILE A 253 2.99 -13.13 6.38
CA ILE A 253 3.78 -13.64 5.25
C ILE A 253 3.68 -15.17 5.15
N THR A 254 3.72 -15.91 6.29
CA THR A 254 3.79 -17.37 6.28
C THR A 254 2.46 -18.08 6.21
N GLU A 255 1.45 -17.59 6.96
CA GLU A 255 0.14 -18.28 7.07
C GLU A 255 -0.83 -17.82 5.99
N TYR A 256 -0.63 -16.60 5.44
CA TYR A 256 -1.48 -16.02 4.40
C TYR A 256 -0.76 -15.82 3.07
N HIS A 257 0.49 -16.28 2.94
CA HIS A 257 1.32 -16.21 1.73
C HIS A 257 1.45 -14.80 1.14
N LEU A 258 1.38 -13.74 1.97
CA LEU A 258 1.53 -12.37 1.49
C LEU A 258 2.95 -12.11 0.99
N ASP A 259 3.07 -11.37 -0.12
CA ASP A 259 4.34 -11.03 -0.77
C ASP A 259 5.07 -9.86 -0.10
N GLY A 260 4.42 -9.22 0.86
CA GLY A 260 5.03 -8.15 1.64
C GLY A 260 4.03 -7.38 2.48
N LEU A 261 4.57 -6.39 3.19
CA LEU A 261 3.80 -5.56 4.11
C LEU A 261 4.10 -4.08 3.86
N ARG A 262 3.06 -3.25 3.92
CA ARG A 262 3.18 -1.80 4.10
C ARG A 262 2.97 -1.50 5.58
N LEU A 263 3.90 -0.83 6.24
CA LEU A 263 3.80 -0.45 7.64
C LEU A 263 3.27 0.97 7.76
N ASP A 264 2.11 1.09 8.41
CA ASP A 264 1.44 2.35 8.66
C ASP A 264 2.26 3.25 9.58
N SER A 265 2.36 4.52 9.20
CA SER A 265 2.92 5.62 10.00
C SER A 265 4.17 5.23 10.81
N THR A 266 5.21 4.73 10.13
CA THR A 266 6.48 4.33 10.77
C THR A 266 7.14 5.48 11.51
N VAL A 267 6.87 6.73 11.13
CA VAL A 267 7.31 7.91 11.88
C VAL A 267 6.78 7.89 13.30
N ASN A 268 5.54 7.45 13.54
CA ASN A 268 4.97 7.34 14.89
C ASN A 268 5.45 6.12 15.67
N ILE A 269 6.11 5.16 15.03
CA ILE A 269 6.83 4.07 15.71
C ILE A 269 8.17 4.59 16.23
N ARG A 270 8.93 5.31 15.42
CA ARG A 270 10.29 5.78 15.74
C ARG A 270 10.37 7.14 16.43
N ASN A 271 9.27 7.89 16.49
CA ASN A 271 9.20 9.20 17.16
C ASN A 271 7.83 9.39 17.83
N ALA A 272 7.82 9.80 19.07
CA ALA A 272 6.59 9.96 19.87
C ALA A 272 5.66 11.07 19.35
N HIS A 273 6.20 12.04 18.64
CA HIS A 273 5.44 13.20 18.12
C HIS A 273 5.13 13.09 16.63
N GLY A 274 5.65 12.08 15.94
CA GLY A 274 5.48 11.94 14.50
C GLY A 274 6.20 13.01 13.67
N GLU A 275 7.21 13.67 14.24
CA GLU A 275 7.95 14.76 13.62
C GLU A 275 9.43 14.41 13.43
N PRO A 276 10.10 14.94 12.38
CA PRO A 276 11.52 14.73 12.21
C PRO A 276 12.32 15.51 13.25
N GLY A 277 13.36 14.89 13.82
CA GLY A 277 14.27 15.53 14.75
C GLY A 277 14.47 14.72 16.04
N PRO A 278 15.42 15.09 16.89
CA PRO A 278 15.79 14.31 18.06
C PRO A 278 14.77 14.43 19.22
N TYR A 279 13.83 15.35 19.14
CA TYR A 279 12.79 15.50 20.16
C TYR A 279 11.72 14.43 19.94
N GLY A 280 11.55 13.58 20.93
CA GLY A 280 10.56 12.50 20.87
C GLY A 280 11.05 11.24 20.18
N ASP A 281 12.31 11.14 19.75
CA ASP A 281 12.85 9.92 19.17
C ASP A 281 12.71 8.76 20.16
N LEU A 282 12.19 7.64 19.65
CA LEU A 282 12.01 6.38 20.36
C LEU A 282 13.05 5.39 19.84
N GLU A 283 14.14 5.24 20.60
CA GLU A 283 15.21 4.28 20.25
C GLU A 283 14.68 2.85 20.15
N ASP A 284 13.76 2.47 21.06
CA ASP A 284 13.10 1.16 21.04
C ASP A 284 12.25 0.98 19.78
N GLY A 285 11.54 2.04 19.35
CA GLY A 285 10.74 2.05 18.12
C GLY A 285 11.60 1.94 16.87
N PHE A 286 12.71 2.68 16.79
CA PHE A 286 13.67 2.54 15.68
C PHE A 286 14.25 1.12 15.65
N SER A 287 14.62 0.60 16.80
CA SER A 287 15.21 -0.73 16.94
C SER A 287 14.24 -1.87 16.55
N VAL A 288 12.93 -1.76 16.89
CA VAL A 288 11.96 -2.79 16.48
C VAL A 288 11.73 -2.80 14.98
N LEU A 289 11.73 -1.63 14.33
CA LEU A 289 11.65 -1.54 12.86
C LEU A 289 12.87 -2.16 12.18
N GLU A 290 14.08 -1.90 12.70
CA GLU A 290 15.31 -2.52 12.21
C GLU A 290 15.28 -4.05 12.39
N GLU A 291 14.86 -4.54 13.56
CA GLU A 291 14.73 -5.97 13.83
C GLU A 291 13.71 -6.63 12.90
N LEU A 292 12.56 -5.98 12.63
CA LEU A 292 11.54 -6.45 11.71
C LEU A 292 12.11 -6.60 10.30
N THR A 293 12.81 -5.58 9.78
CA THR A 293 13.35 -5.64 8.42
C THR A 293 14.48 -6.68 8.30
N VAL A 294 15.33 -6.81 9.33
CA VAL A 294 16.42 -7.80 9.35
C VAL A 294 15.87 -9.22 9.41
N SER A 295 14.93 -9.49 10.33
CA SER A 295 14.32 -10.82 10.47
C SER A 295 13.54 -11.22 9.22
N THR A 296 12.72 -10.32 8.69
CA THR A 296 11.95 -10.59 7.45
C THR A 296 12.88 -10.88 6.29
N ARG A 297 13.93 -10.09 6.06
CA ARG A 297 14.89 -10.34 4.97
C ARG A 297 15.63 -11.68 5.12
N LYS A 298 15.89 -12.09 6.35
CA LYS A 298 16.57 -13.35 6.64
C LYS A 298 15.65 -14.55 6.40
N ASP A 299 14.43 -14.51 6.94
CA ASP A 299 13.53 -15.65 7.01
C ASP A 299 12.57 -15.70 5.81
N HIS A 300 12.26 -14.53 5.21
CA HIS A 300 11.39 -14.33 4.05
C HIS A 300 12.05 -13.43 2.99
N PRO A 301 13.15 -13.83 2.35
CA PRO A 301 13.98 -12.97 1.50
C PRO A 301 13.29 -12.44 0.23
N LYS A 302 12.11 -12.95 -0.11
CA LYS A 302 11.30 -12.49 -1.23
C LYS A 302 10.27 -11.44 -0.81
N ALA A 303 9.95 -11.34 0.48
CA ALA A 303 8.94 -10.42 0.97
C ALA A 303 9.44 -8.96 0.89
N ILE A 304 8.58 -8.08 0.40
CA ILE A 304 8.87 -6.65 0.25
C ILE A 304 8.26 -5.89 1.43
N LEU A 305 9.06 -5.04 2.05
CA LEU A 305 8.63 -4.17 3.13
C LEU A 305 8.62 -2.73 2.66
N ILE A 306 7.47 -2.08 2.82
CA ILE A 306 7.21 -0.69 2.45
C ILE A 306 6.92 0.09 3.72
N ALA A 307 7.54 1.25 3.90
CA ALA A 307 7.26 2.14 5.01
C ALA A 307 6.39 3.32 4.54
N GLU A 308 5.33 3.59 5.27
CA GLU A 308 4.77 4.92 5.22
C GLU A 308 5.51 5.81 6.22
N ASP A 309 6.45 6.61 5.70
CA ASP A 309 7.18 7.61 6.48
C ASP A 309 7.29 8.90 5.64
N LEU A 310 6.32 9.78 5.81
CA LEU A 310 6.17 10.97 4.97
C LEU A 310 7.17 12.11 5.32
N GLN A 311 8.22 11.80 6.10
CA GLN A 311 9.23 12.77 6.54
C GLN A 311 10.43 12.89 5.58
N GLN A 312 10.42 12.18 4.46
CA GLN A 312 11.49 12.19 3.46
C GLN A 312 12.86 11.77 4.03
N ASP A 313 12.85 10.84 4.98
CA ASP A 313 14.04 10.38 5.68
C ASP A 313 14.70 9.22 4.92
N ARG A 314 15.88 9.45 4.33
CA ARG A 314 16.63 8.41 3.61
C ARG A 314 17.09 7.25 4.48
N ARG A 315 17.09 7.38 5.81
CA ARG A 315 17.40 6.28 6.71
C ARG A 315 16.38 5.14 6.61
N ILE A 316 15.16 5.42 6.17
CA ILE A 316 14.10 4.41 6.03
C ILE A 316 14.54 3.29 5.07
N THR A 317 15.05 3.62 3.90
CA THR A 317 15.45 2.64 2.88
C THR A 317 16.95 2.33 2.90
N ALA A 318 17.75 3.14 3.60
CA ALA A 318 19.17 2.88 3.72
C ALA A 318 19.45 1.54 4.43
N SER A 319 20.54 0.87 4.03
CA SER A 319 20.96 -0.40 4.62
C SER A 319 21.18 -0.28 6.14
N THR A 320 20.82 -1.31 6.89
CA THR A 320 21.09 -1.41 8.33
C THR A 320 22.59 -1.34 8.65
N SER A 321 23.46 -1.81 7.75
CA SER A 321 24.92 -1.62 7.87
C SER A 321 25.37 -0.17 7.78
N SER A 322 24.51 0.73 7.30
CA SER A 322 24.70 2.18 7.23
C SER A 322 23.81 2.93 8.24
N HIS A 323 23.37 2.24 9.29
CA HIS A 323 22.45 2.77 10.31
C HIS A 323 21.08 3.21 9.76
N GLY A 324 20.65 2.61 8.66
CA GLY A 324 19.29 2.73 8.14
C GLY A 324 18.37 1.64 8.66
N LEU A 325 17.07 1.74 8.33
CA LEU A 325 16.06 0.76 8.71
C LEU A 325 15.95 -0.42 7.73
N GLY A 326 16.44 -0.29 6.50
CA GLY A 326 16.48 -1.39 5.53
C GLY A 326 15.14 -1.73 4.88
N PHE A 327 14.16 -0.85 4.89
CA PHE A 327 12.94 -1.03 4.08
C PHE A 327 13.29 -1.08 2.59
N HIS A 328 12.47 -1.75 1.80
CA HIS A 328 12.66 -1.82 0.35
C HIS A 328 12.20 -0.54 -0.32
N LEU A 329 11.09 0.03 0.15
CA LEU A 329 10.47 1.24 -0.37
C LEU A 329 9.94 2.10 0.77
N GLN A 330 9.76 3.41 0.50
CA GLN A 330 8.97 4.33 1.33
C GLN A 330 7.95 5.09 0.48
N TRP A 331 6.82 5.45 1.02
CA TRP A 331 5.86 6.32 0.36
C TRP A 331 6.44 7.72 0.15
N SER A 332 6.27 8.28 -1.05
CA SER A 332 6.90 9.55 -1.45
C SER A 332 5.99 10.76 -1.22
N ALA A 333 6.15 11.42 -0.07
CA ALA A 333 5.51 12.71 0.18
C ALA A 333 5.94 13.78 -0.82
N GLN A 334 7.22 13.78 -1.23
CA GLN A 334 7.73 14.71 -2.23
C GLN A 334 6.96 14.59 -3.54
N PHE A 335 6.74 13.34 -4.01
CA PHE A 335 6.08 13.13 -5.29
C PHE A 335 4.61 13.58 -5.23
N VAL A 336 3.83 13.02 -4.30
CA VAL A 336 2.38 13.25 -4.27
C VAL A 336 2.04 14.73 -4.11
N HIS A 337 2.64 15.44 -3.15
CA HIS A 337 2.29 16.83 -2.89
C HIS A 337 2.77 17.76 -4.02
N THR A 338 3.96 17.51 -4.59
CA THR A 338 4.47 18.33 -5.69
C THR A 338 3.66 18.14 -6.97
N ILE A 339 3.37 16.88 -7.33
CA ILE A 339 2.63 16.61 -8.57
C ILE A 339 1.18 17.07 -8.45
N ARG A 340 0.48 16.75 -7.36
CA ARG A 340 -0.89 17.28 -7.14
C ARG A 340 -0.91 18.81 -7.18
N GLY A 341 -0.02 19.49 -6.46
CA GLY A 341 0.06 20.95 -6.48
C GLY A 341 0.27 21.51 -7.90
N ALA A 342 1.11 20.87 -8.72
CA ALA A 342 1.28 21.27 -10.12
C ALA A 342 0.03 21.04 -10.98
N LEU A 343 -0.71 19.94 -10.71
CA LEU A 343 -1.96 19.64 -11.42
C LEU A 343 -3.10 20.59 -11.03
N GLU A 344 -3.18 21.01 -9.78
CA GLU A 344 -4.24 21.87 -9.24
C GLU A 344 -4.01 23.37 -9.56
N THR A 345 -2.76 23.78 -9.75
CA THR A 345 -2.40 25.19 -10.01
C THR A 345 -3.12 25.72 -11.25
N LEU A 346 -3.94 26.77 -11.07
CA LEU A 346 -4.76 27.37 -12.13
C LEU A 346 -3.93 28.23 -13.10
N ASP A 347 -2.97 28.96 -12.58
CA ASP A 347 -2.06 29.79 -13.38
C ASP A 347 -0.85 29.00 -13.82
N ASP A 348 -0.77 28.69 -15.11
CA ASP A 348 0.30 27.91 -15.69
C ASP A 348 1.70 28.51 -15.45
N GLY A 349 1.80 29.83 -15.40
CA GLY A 349 3.06 30.54 -15.14
C GLY A 349 3.56 30.41 -13.70
N SER A 350 2.70 29.96 -12.79
CA SER A 350 3.02 29.75 -11.36
C SER A 350 3.43 28.31 -11.05
N ARG A 351 3.45 27.40 -12.03
CA ARG A 351 3.91 26.01 -11.82
C ARG A 351 5.43 25.95 -11.63
N ASP A 352 5.86 25.30 -10.58
CA ASP A 352 7.27 25.05 -10.32
C ASP A 352 7.75 23.80 -11.08
N ILE A 353 8.24 24.01 -12.30
CA ILE A 353 8.73 22.96 -13.18
C ILE A 353 9.96 22.25 -12.60
N GLU A 354 10.83 22.98 -11.87
CA GLU A 354 12.00 22.38 -11.23
C GLU A 354 11.59 21.45 -10.09
N ALA A 355 10.58 21.82 -9.32
CA ALA A 355 10.02 20.93 -8.29
C ALA A 355 9.40 19.67 -8.91
N VAL A 356 8.65 19.78 -10.03
CA VAL A 356 8.11 18.63 -10.76
C VAL A 356 9.23 17.70 -11.22
N ILE A 357 10.30 18.25 -11.81
CA ILE A 357 11.46 17.46 -12.23
C ILE A 357 12.11 16.78 -11.03
N ALA A 358 12.32 17.51 -9.94
CA ALA A 358 12.92 16.96 -8.71
C ALA A 358 12.06 15.82 -8.13
N ALA A 359 10.73 15.94 -8.18
CA ALA A 359 9.80 14.92 -7.74
C ALA A 359 9.87 13.66 -8.65
N VAL A 360 9.92 13.82 -9.96
CA VAL A 360 10.04 12.71 -10.93
C VAL A 360 11.37 11.96 -10.74
N VAL A 361 12.46 12.68 -10.51
CA VAL A 361 13.81 12.10 -10.30
C VAL A 361 13.98 11.50 -8.90
N GLY A 362 13.27 11.98 -7.88
CA GLY A 362 13.44 11.56 -6.49
C GLY A 362 14.70 12.12 -5.85
N THR A 363 14.97 13.41 -6.04
CA THR A 363 16.21 14.04 -5.59
C THR A 363 16.39 14.04 -4.07
N VAL A 364 15.29 14.03 -3.32
CA VAL A 364 15.30 14.05 -1.85
C VAL A 364 15.27 12.63 -1.27
N GLU A 365 14.34 11.80 -1.69
CA GLU A 365 14.04 10.49 -1.10
C GLU A 365 14.87 9.35 -1.70
N GLY A 366 15.34 9.49 -2.93
CA GLY A 366 15.99 8.42 -3.70
C GLY A 366 15.00 7.66 -4.60
N PRO A 367 15.44 6.61 -5.29
CA PRO A 367 14.59 5.81 -6.17
C PRO A 367 13.78 4.72 -5.44
N GLU A 368 14.16 4.38 -4.21
CA GLU A 368 13.52 3.33 -3.40
C GLU A 368 12.24 3.89 -2.76
N ARG A 369 11.24 4.17 -3.59
CA ARG A 369 9.99 4.83 -3.16
C ARG A 369 8.77 4.37 -3.93
N VAL A 370 7.61 4.51 -3.31
CA VAL A 370 6.29 4.40 -3.94
C VAL A 370 5.84 5.79 -4.37
N VAL A 371 5.48 5.96 -5.64
CA VAL A 371 5.01 7.22 -6.22
C VAL A 371 3.53 7.11 -6.58
N TYR A 372 2.74 8.10 -6.16
CA TYR A 372 1.30 8.09 -6.35
C TYR A 372 0.74 9.51 -6.44
N THR A 373 -0.44 9.66 -7.01
CA THR A 373 -1.20 10.92 -7.03
C THR A 373 -2.47 10.82 -6.20
N GLU A 374 -2.95 9.62 -5.92
CA GLU A 374 -4.05 9.32 -5.02
C GLU A 374 -3.68 8.15 -4.11
N SER A 375 -4.11 8.20 -2.86
CA SER A 375 -4.16 7.12 -1.87
C SER A 375 -5.42 7.28 -1.04
N HIS A 376 -5.73 6.34 -0.15
CA HIS A 376 -6.86 6.48 0.77
C HIS A 376 -6.82 7.80 1.55
N ASP A 377 -5.63 8.27 2.00
CA ASP A 377 -5.46 9.53 2.73
C ASP A 377 -5.56 10.77 1.85
N GLU A 378 -5.04 10.70 0.63
CA GLU A 378 -4.99 11.85 -0.28
C GLU A 378 -6.36 12.19 -0.89
N VAL A 379 -7.34 11.29 -0.79
CA VAL A 379 -8.70 11.49 -1.32
C VAL A 379 -9.78 11.43 -0.24
N ALA A 380 -9.42 11.68 1.01
CA ALA A 380 -10.32 11.71 2.17
C ALA A 380 -9.95 12.87 3.11
N ASN A 381 -10.56 12.93 4.28
CA ASN A 381 -10.23 13.90 5.34
C ASN A 381 -10.27 15.38 4.90
N GLY A 382 -11.20 15.73 4.01
CA GLY A 382 -11.35 17.08 3.48
C GLY A 382 -10.61 17.33 2.15
N ARG A 383 -9.94 16.32 1.61
CA ARG A 383 -9.37 16.30 0.26
C ARG A 383 -10.28 15.54 -0.68
N THR A 384 -10.08 15.68 -1.97
CA THR A 384 -10.89 15.00 -3.00
C THR A 384 -10.01 14.30 -4.03
N ARG A 385 -10.65 13.62 -4.97
CA ARG A 385 -9.99 13.02 -6.13
C ARG A 385 -9.32 14.09 -7.00
N VAL A 386 -8.20 13.76 -7.63
CA VAL A 386 -7.46 14.69 -8.50
C VAL A 386 -8.35 15.39 -9.55
N PRO A 387 -9.26 14.71 -10.28
CA PRO A 387 -10.16 15.40 -11.22
C PRO A 387 -11.04 16.46 -10.55
N ALA A 388 -11.53 16.19 -9.33
CA ALA A 388 -12.40 17.09 -8.60
C ALA A 388 -11.65 18.28 -7.98
N GLU A 389 -10.37 18.13 -7.65
CA GLU A 389 -9.50 19.24 -7.24
C GLU A 389 -9.14 20.17 -8.40
N ILE A 390 -8.94 19.59 -9.59
CA ILE A 390 -8.66 20.36 -10.81
C ILE A 390 -9.89 21.18 -11.24
N ASP A 391 -11.06 20.57 -11.25
CA ASP A 391 -12.33 21.21 -11.66
C ASP A 391 -13.48 20.71 -10.79
N SER A 392 -13.69 21.38 -9.65
CA SER A 392 -14.73 21.00 -8.69
C SER A 392 -16.16 21.17 -9.21
N GLY A 393 -16.35 21.97 -10.25
CA GLY A 393 -17.64 22.19 -10.91
C GLY A 393 -18.00 21.12 -11.94
N ASP A 394 -16.99 20.55 -12.59
CA ASP A 394 -17.12 19.50 -13.59
C ASP A 394 -15.87 18.58 -13.61
N PRO A 395 -15.77 17.62 -12.68
CA PRO A 395 -14.65 16.68 -12.61
C PRO A 395 -14.49 15.82 -13.89
N ALA A 396 -15.53 15.76 -14.74
CA ALA A 396 -15.50 15.09 -16.03
C ALA A 396 -15.10 16.01 -17.19
N SER A 397 -14.77 17.26 -16.93
CA SER A 397 -14.35 18.23 -17.96
C SER A 397 -13.09 17.75 -18.69
N VAL A 398 -12.92 18.22 -19.92
CA VAL A 398 -11.70 17.93 -20.70
C VAL A 398 -10.43 18.42 -19.99
N TRP A 399 -10.52 19.48 -19.20
CA TRP A 399 -9.39 20.04 -18.47
C TRP A 399 -9.01 19.16 -17.27
N ALA A 400 -10.02 18.67 -16.52
CA ALA A 400 -9.81 17.70 -15.45
C ALA A 400 -9.19 16.43 -15.99
N PHE A 401 -9.71 15.89 -17.11
CA PHE A 401 -9.14 14.72 -17.77
C PHE A 401 -7.68 14.94 -18.20
N ARG A 402 -7.38 15.99 -18.98
CA ARG A 402 -6.05 16.24 -19.50
C ARG A 402 -5.00 16.39 -18.38
N ARG A 403 -5.31 17.20 -17.37
CA ARG A 403 -4.38 17.44 -16.26
C ARG A 403 -4.21 16.20 -15.38
N SER A 404 -5.27 15.42 -15.12
CA SER A 404 -5.16 14.13 -14.45
C SER A 404 -4.30 13.14 -15.25
N ALA A 405 -4.43 13.13 -16.57
CA ALA A 405 -3.61 12.30 -17.46
C ALA A 405 -2.10 12.67 -17.40
N LEU A 406 -1.76 13.97 -17.21
CA LEU A 406 -0.36 14.37 -16.94
C LEU A 406 0.16 13.74 -15.65
N GLY A 407 -0.66 13.74 -14.59
CA GLY A 407 -0.32 13.08 -13.32
C GLY A 407 -0.08 11.58 -13.49
N ALA A 408 -0.93 10.92 -14.25
CA ALA A 408 -0.80 9.50 -14.58
C ALA A 408 0.52 9.20 -15.31
N VAL A 409 0.86 9.99 -16.34
CA VAL A 409 2.12 9.83 -17.09
C VAL A 409 3.33 10.10 -16.19
N LEU A 410 3.33 11.19 -15.43
CA LEU A 410 4.43 11.52 -14.52
C LEU A 410 4.65 10.40 -13.49
N MET A 411 3.56 9.85 -12.92
CA MET A 411 3.61 8.75 -11.96
C MET A 411 4.16 7.46 -12.59
N MET A 412 3.63 7.03 -13.73
CA MET A 412 4.05 5.80 -14.40
C MET A 412 5.46 5.86 -14.97
N THR A 413 5.99 7.06 -15.19
CA THR A 413 7.32 7.24 -15.79
C THR A 413 8.38 7.76 -14.83
N ALA A 414 8.03 8.14 -13.59
CA ALA A 414 8.99 8.54 -12.55
C ALA A 414 9.91 7.39 -12.12
N LEU A 415 11.03 7.71 -11.47
CA LEU A 415 11.76 6.74 -10.66
C LEU A 415 10.94 6.37 -9.42
N GLY A 416 10.87 5.09 -9.13
CA GLY A 416 10.07 4.51 -8.03
C GLY A 416 9.06 3.51 -8.55
N VAL A 417 8.26 2.97 -7.64
CA VAL A 417 7.17 2.02 -7.92
C VAL A 417 5.85 2.81 -7.92
N PRO A 418 5.10 2.84 -9.03
CA PRO A 418 3.83 3.54 -9.10
C PRO A 418 2.73 2.80 -8.36
N MET A 419 1.84 3.57 -7.71
CA MET A 419 0.65 3.07 -7.03
C MET A 419 -0.58 3.87 -7.44
N LEU A 420 -1.66 3.15 -7.77
CA LEU A 420 -3.00 3.70 -7.98
C LEU A 420 -3.85 3.43 -6.74
N PHE A 421 -4.80 4.31 -6.46
CA PHE A 421 -5.87 4.05 -5.51
C PHE A 421 -7.15 3.64 -6.24
N GLN A 422 -7.92 2.72 -5.65
CA GLN A 422 -9.16 2.18 -6.22
C GLN A 422 -10.05 3.25 -6.88
N GLY A 423 -10.42 3.00 -8.15
CA GLY A 423 -11.27 3.91 -8.95
C GLY A 423 -10.53 5.01 -9.69
N GLN A 424 -9.25 5.21 -9.45
CA GLN A 424 -8.45 6.22 -10.14
C GLN A 424 -8.40 5.97 -11.66
N GLU A 425 -8.41 4.71 -12.08
CA GLU A 425 -8.35 4.30 -13.48
C GLU A 425 -9.59 4.64 -14.33
N TRP A 426 -10.69 5.04 -13.70
CA TRP A 426 -11.85 5.63 -14.41
C TRP A 426 -12.17 7.04 -13.97
N ALA A 427 -11.21 7.72 -13.32
CA ALA A 427 -11.38 9.07 -12.79
C ALA A 427 -12.61 9.15 -11.86
N GLU A 428 -12.59 8.34 -10.77
CA GLU A 428 -13.62 8.42 -9.73
C GLU A 428 -13.71 9.86 -9.20
N GLU A 429 -14.92 10.31 -8.88
CA GLU A 429 -15.18 11.70 -8.47
C GLU A 429 -15.47 11.81 -6.98
N ASP A 430 -16.01 10.73 -6.39
CA ASP A 430 -16.36 10.72 -4.98
C ASP A 430 -15.09 10.56 -4.12
N TRP A 431 -15.00 11.36 -3.05
CA TRP A 431 -13.96 11.18 -2.04
C TRP A 431 -14.11 9.83 -1.34
N PHE A 432 -13.02 9.30 -0.78
CA PHE A 432 -13.01 8.00 -0.11
C PHE A 432 -13.73 8.08 1.25
N ASP A 433 -14.61 7.11 1.49
CA ASP A 433 -15.45 6.95 2.68
C ASP A 433 -15.68 5.44 2.86
N ASP A 434 -15.40 4.90 4.04
CA ASP A 434 -15.53 3.47 4.34
C ASP A 434 -16.97 2.94 4.33
N ALA A 435 -17.95 3.84 4.35
CA ALA A 435 -19.37 3.51 4.23
C ALA A 435 -19.91 3.57 2.79
N ARG A 436 -19.08 3.91 1.82
CA ARG A 436 -19.51 4.11 0.44
C ARG A 436 -18.83 3.15 -0.52
N GLU A 437 -19.62 2.30 -1.15
CA GLU A 437 -19.14 1.42 -2.19
C GLU A 437 -18.61 2.18 -3.42
N LEU A 438 -17.56 1.64 -4.02
CA LEU A 438 -16.95 2.17 -5.24
C LEU A 438 -17.92 2.09 -6.43
N ARG A 439 -17.96 3.13 -7.24
CA ARG A 439 -18.92 3.29 -8.34
C ARG A 439 -18.47 2.54 -9.62
N TRP A 440 -18.58 1.23 -9.64
CA TRP A 440 -18.23 0.35 -10.78
C TRP A 440 -19.01 0.67 -12.08
N ASP A 441 -20.17 1.31 -11.98
CA ASP A 441 -20.92 1.80 -13.13
C ASP A 441 -20.16 2.90 -13.90
N ARG A 442 -19.36 3.73 -13.21
CA ARG A 442 -18.51 4.76 -13.83
C ARG A 442 -17.39 4.15 -14.68
N ARG A 443 -16.79 3.03 -14.25
CA ARG A 443 -15.81 2.30 -15.05
C ARG A 443 -16.36 1.94 -16.43
N LYS A 444 -17.62 1.44 -16.48
CA LYS A 444 -18.30 1.10 -17.73
C LYS A 444 -18.66 2.33 -18.57
N ALA A 445 -18.91 3.46 -17.93
CA ALA A 445 -19.25 4.71 -18.62
C ALA A 445 -18.02 5.44 -19.22
N ARG A 446 -16.80 5.12 -18.74
CA ARG A 446 -15.55 5.82 -19.11
C ARG A 446 -14.48 4.86 -19.69
N PRO A 447 -14.79 4.06 -20.71
CA PRO A 447 -13.87 3.04 -21.21
C PRO A 447 -12.58 3.64 -21.80
N GLY A 448 -12.61 4.88 -22.29
CA GLY A 448 -11.42 5.56 -22.81
C GLY A 448 -10.41 5.88 -21.72
N VAL A 449 -10.86 6.34 -20.55
CA VAL A 449 -9.98 6.63 -19.41
C VAL A 449 -9.34 5.32 -18.91
N VAL A 450 -10.13 4.26 -18.77
CA VAL A 450 -9.63 2.92 -18.40
C VAL A 450 -8.59 2.42 -19.42
N SER A 451 -8.85 2.63 -20.71
CA SER A 451 -7.89 2.25 -21.76
C SER A 451 -6.59 3.04 -21.68
N MET A 452 -6.64 4.34 -21.33
CA MET A 452 -5.45 5.16 -21.11
C MET A 452 -4.57 4.59 -19.98
N TRP A 453 -5.18 4.27 -18.86
CA TRP A 453 -4.47 3.69 -17.73
C TRP A 453 -3.91 2.30 -18.07
N ARG A 454 -4.70 1.44 -18.69
CA ARG A 454 -4.23 0.13 -19.14
C ARG A 454 -3.00 0.23 -20.02
N ASP A 455 -3.04 1.10 -21.05
CA ASP A 455 -1.93 1.23 -21.99
C ASP A 455 -0.66 1.77 -21.31
N LEU A 456 -0.79 2.70 -20.35
CA LEU A 456 0.32 3.18 -19.51
C LEU A 456 0.88 2.08 -18.60
N ILE A 457 0.01 1.33 -17.94
CA ILE A 457 0.41 0.24 -17.05
C ILE A 457 1.13 -0.86 -17.84
N HIS A 458 0.60 -1.23 -19.01
CA HIS A 458 1.25 -2.23 -19.88
C HIS A 458 2.65 -1.81 -20.32
N LEU A 459 2.86 -0.52 -20.64
CA LEU A 459 4.19 0.01 -20.94
C LEU A 459 5.10 -0.05 -19.71
N ARG A 460 4.59 0.25 -18.52
CA ARG A 460 5.37 0.29 -17.27
C ARG A 460 5.72 -1.10 -16.76
N THR A 461 4.81 -2.06 -16.85
CA THR A 461 5.01 -3.45 -16.41
C THR A 461 5.82 -4.28 -17.42
N GLY A 462 5.96 -3.80 -18.65
CA GLY A 462 6.64 -4.51 -19.73
C GLY A 462 5.76 -5.53 -20.46
N VAL A 463 4.46 -5.57 -20.19
CA VAL A 463 3.47 -6.31 -21.02
C VAL A 463 3.51 -5.78 -22.46
N ASP A 464 3.59 -4.46 -22.62
CA ASP A 464 3.98 -3.85 -23.88
C ASP A 464 5.50 -3.59 -23.90
N PRO A 465 6.26 -4.31 -24.72
CA PRO A 465 7.70 -4.24 -24.69
C PRO A 465 8.30 -2.97 -25.33
N ARG A 466 7.47 -2.15 -26.00
CA ARG A 466 7.97 -1.00 -26.76
C ARG A 466 8.69 0.06 -25.93
N ALA A 467 8.41 0.16 -24.62
CA ALA A 467 9.01 1.14 -23.73
C ALA A 467 9.73 0.50 -22.51
N HIS A 468 10.52 -0.54 -22.74
CA HIS A 468 11.29 -1.24 -21.69
C HIS A 468 12.10 -0.32 -20.77
N GLY A 469 12.51 0.85 -21.25
CA GLY A 469 13.22 1.83 -20.43
C GLY A 469 12.44 2.30 -19.21
N LEU A 470 11.11 2.21 -19.19
CA LEU A 470 10.29 2.70 -18.08
C LEU A 470 10.46 1.89 -16.79
N SER A 471 10.78 0.60 -16.88
CA SER A 471 11.12 -0.24 -15.72
C SER A 471 12.59 -0.11 -15.28
N GLY A 472 13.39 0.69 -16.01
CA GLY A 472 14.79 0.89 -15.68
C GLY A 472 15.03 1.75 -14.44
N ASP A 473 16.24 1.71 -13.91
CA ASP A 473 16.67 2.43 -12.71
C ASP A 473 17.39 3.76 -13.01
N ARG A 474 17.47 4.15 -14.30
CA ARG A 474 18.14 5.35 -14.77
C ARG A 474 17.17 6.39 -15.31
N ILE A 475 17.48 7.65 -15.04
CA ILE A 475 16.78 8.81 -15.56
C ILE A 475 17.76 9.92 -15.93
N SER A 476 17.53 10.60 -17.04
CA SER A 476 18.26 11.80 -17.44
C SER A 476 17.28 12.88 -17.85
N VAL A 477 17.38 14.03 -17.24
CA VAL A 477 16.51 15.18 -17.53
C VAL A 477 17.11 15.99 -18.68
N HIS A 478 16.28 16.33 -19.63
CA HIS A 478 16.63 17.16 -20.77
C HIS A 478 15.70 18.37 -20.88
N ARG A 479 16.12 19.40 -21.61
CA ARG A 479 15.28 20.58 -21.85
C ARG A 479 14.85 20.60 -23.30
N ALA A 480 13.56 20.81 -23.51
CA ALA A 480 13.08 21.18 -24.84
C ALA A 480 13.60 22.56 -25.20
N VAL A 481 14.04 22.72 -26.44
CA VAL A 481 14.52 24.03 -26.93
C VAL A 481 13.34 24.99 -27.03
N ASP A 482 13.50 26.20 -26.46
CA ASP A 482 12.50 27.27 -26.48
C ASP A 482 11.15 26.97 -25.80
N ALA A 483 11.05 25.90 -24.99
CA ALA A 483 9.86 25.51 -24.26
C ALA A 483 10.21 25.07 -22.81
N PRO A 484 10.60 26.01 -21.91
CA PRO A 484 11.07 25.67 -20.57
C PRO A 484 9.99 25.04 -19.67
N GLU A 485 8.71 25.23 -19.99
CA GLU A 485 7.55 24.63 -19.33
C GLU A 485 7.26 23.19 -19.74
N VAL A 486 7.99 22.66 -20.73
CA VAL A 486 7.90 21.28 -21.17
C VAL A 486 8.95 20.44 -20.45
N VAL A 487 8.48 19.50 -19.65
CA VAL A 487 9.35 18.54 -18.94
C VAL A 487 9.71 17.41 -19.90
N THR A 488 11.01 17.18 -20.08
CA THR A 488 11.54 16.09 -20.90
C THR A 488 12.57 15.29 -20.12
N PHE A 489 12.48 13.96 -20.22
CA PHE A 489 13.47 13.06 -19.63
C PHE A 489 13.50 11.70 -20.35
N TRP A 490 14.63 11.02 -20.21
CA TRP A 490 14.81 9.67 -20.68
C TRP A 490 14.79 8.70 -19.51
N ARG A 491 14.20 7.53 -19.72
CA ARG A 491 14.20 6.41 -18.78
C ARG A 491 14.84 5.21 -19.44
N TRP A 492 15.81 4.57 -18.78
CA TRP A 492 16.45 3.36 -19.30
C TRP A 492 16.95 2.46 -18.16
N GLY A 493 17.30 1.21 -18.49
CA GLY A 493 17.87 0.21 -17.61
C GLY A 493 19.11 -0.45 -18.22
N LEU A 494 19.24 -1.74 -18.01
CA LEU A 494 20.41 -2.54 -18.47
C LEU A 494 20.68 -2.48 -19.98
N GLY A 495 19.68 -2.18 -20.81
CA GLY A 495 19.82 -1.97 -22.25
C GLY A 495 20.58 -0.68 -22.64
N GLY A 496 20.92 0.17 -21.66
CA GLY A 496 21.56 1.46 -21.89
C GLY A 496 20.63 2.51 -22.51
N GLU A 497 21.19 3.69 -22.80
CA GLU A 497 20.42 4.82 -23.31
C GLU A 497 19.79 4.55 -24.69
N HIS A 498 20.33 3.65 -25.49
CA HIS A 498 19.75 3.29 -26.80
C HIS A 498 18.39 2.60 -26.68
N ALA A 499 18.09 1.97 -25.55
CA ALA A 499 16.78 1.38 -25.25
C ALA A 499 15.89 2.29 -24.38
N ALA A 500 16.20 3.59 -24.35
CA ALA A 500 15.46 4.54 -23.52
C ALA A 500 14.05 4.79 -24.05
N ALA A 501 13.11 4.97 -23.10
CA ALA A 501 11.85 5.65 -23.36
C ALA A 501 12.06 7.15 -23.15
N VAL A 502 11.64 7.96 -24.11
CA VAL A 502 11.68 9.42 -24.04
C VAL A 502 10.32 9.93 -23.67
N VAL A 503 10.23 10.62 -22.54
CA VAL A 503 8.99 11.16 -21.98
C VAL A 503 8.95 12.68 -22.17
N VAL A 504 7.82 13.19 -22.65
CA VAL A 504 7.61 14.62 -22.89
C VAL A 504 6.27 15.02 -22.29
N VAL A 505 6.26 16.03 -21.41
CA VAL A 505 5.07 16.49 -20.70
C VAL A 505 4.94 18.01 -20.81
N ASN A 506 3.87 18.48 -21.46
CA ASN A 506 3.54 19.90 -21.54
C ASN A 506 2.57 20.26 -20.41
N LEU A 507 3.08 20.99 -19.41
CA LEU A 507 2.29 21.43 -18.25
C LEU A 507 1.54 22.77 -18.51
N HIS A 508 1.43 23.20 -19.74
CA HIS A 508 0.81 24.48 -20.12
C HIS A 508 -0.43 24.27 -21.01
N ASN A 509 -1.39 25.19 -20.96
CA ASN A 509 -2.64 25.16 -21.73
C ASN A 509 -2.51 25.64 -23.19
N VAL A 510 -1.29 25.71 -23.72
CA VAL A 510 -0.99 26.13 -25.08
C VAL A 510 -0.17 25.04 -25.78
N ASP A 511 -0.50 24.77 -27.03
CA ASP A 511 0.31 23.88 -27.87
C ASP A 511 1.74 24.43 -28.04
N ARG A 512 2.74 23.55 -28.04
CA ARG A 512 4.14 23.91 -28.14
C ARG A 512 4.84 23.14 -29.25
N ASP A 513 5.47 23.86 -30.16
CA ASP A 513 6.44 23.25 -31.07
C ASP A 513 7.71 22.99 -30.28
N VAL A 514 8.13 21.75 -30.23
CA VAL A 514 9.25 21.31 -29.39
C VAL A 514 10.32 20.60 -30.21
N GLN A 515 11.58 20.83 -29.82
CA GLN A 515 12.73 20.03 -30.22
C GLN A 515 13.21 19.26 -28.99
N VAL A 516 13.02 17.94 -29.01
CA VAL A 516 13.31 17.07 -27.87
C VAL A 516 14.55 16.23 -28.18
N PRO A 517 15.62 16.38 -27.38
CA PRO A 517 16.80 15.53 -27.54
C PRO A 517 16.44 14.05 -27.37
N VAL A 518 17.06 13.20 -28.19
CA VAL A 518 16.97 11.73 -28.07
C VAL A 518 18.36 11.11 -28.02
N PRO A 519 18.50 9.92 -27.40
CA PRO A 519 19.82 9.32 -27.15
C PRO A 519 20.55 8.84 -28.41
N ALA A 520 19.80 8.61 -29.50
CA ALA A 520 20.37 8.13 -30.76
C ALA A 520 19.51 8.54 -31.95
N PRO A 521 20.11 8.71 -33.15
CA PRO A 521 19.33 8.82 -34.38
C PRO A 521 18.59 7.49 -34.68
N GLY A 522 17.45 7.55 -35.36
CA GLY A 522 16.67 6.36 -35.72
C GLY A 522 15.20 6.65 -35.94
N ASP A 523 14.39 5.60 -36.10
CA ASP A 523 12.94 5.69 -36.30
C ASP A 523 12.22 5.68 -34.93
N TRP A 524 12.04 6.86 -34.37
CA TRP A 524 11.33 7.06 -33.11
C TRP A 524 9.82 7.11 -33.34
N LYS A 525 9.06 6.36 -32.56
CA LYS A 525 7.60 6.32 -32.63
C LYS A 525 6.97 6.77 -31.31
N CYS A 526 5.91 7.55 -31.42
CA CYS A 526 5.03 7.82 -30.31
C CYS A 526 4.27 6.51 -29.97
N VAL A 527 4.60 5.93 -28.82
CA VAL A 527 3.98 4.69 -28.32
C VAL A 527 2.81 4.96 -27.39
N PHE A 528 2.74 6.19 -26.86
CA PHE A 528 1.65 6.67 -26.02
C PHE A 528 1.51 8.20 -26.17
N ALA A 529 0.27 8.69 -26.23
CA ALA A 529 -0.06 10.11 -26.12
C ALA A 529 -1.34 10.28 -25.30
N SER A 530 -1.26 11.04 -24.20
CA SER A 530 -2.40 11.23 -23.26
C SER A 530 -3.59 11.93 -23.92
N ASP A 531 -3.36 12.71 -24.97
CA ASP A 531 -4.37 13.42 -25.76
C ASP A 531 -4.90 12.61 -26.96
N TRP A 532 -4.66 11.30 -27.00
CA TRP A 532 -5.16 10.49 -28.10
C TRP A 532 -6.69 10.36 -28.07
N ARG A 533 -7.32 10.55 -29.27
CA ARG A 533 -8.78 10.47 -29.42
C ARG A 533 -9.41 9.13 -29.02
N GLY A 534 -8.61 8.07 -28.91
CA GLY A 534 -9.06 6.79 -28.39
C GLY A 534 -9.35 6.80 -26.89
N TYR A 535 -8.79 7.77 -26.15
CA TYR A 535 -8.99 7.93 -24.71
C TYR A 535 -10.08 8.95 -24.37
N HIS A 536 -10.18 10.01 -25.19
CA HIS A 536 -11.18 11.06 -24.99
C HIS A 536 -11.64 11.64 -26.32
N ALA A 537 -12.95 11.89 -26.46
CA ALA A 537 -13.55 12.32 -27.72
C ALA A 537 -13.02 13.67 -28.25
N SER A 538 -12.53 14.55 -27.39
CA SER A 538 -11.89 15.83 -27.76
C SER A 538 -10.37 15.71 -27.99
N GLY A 539 -9.85 14.50 -28.03
CA GLY A 539 -8.43 14.24 -28.28
C GLY A 539 -8.03 14.38 -29.74
N SER A 540 -6.72 14.31 -29.98
CA SER A 540 -6.06 14.37 -31.27
C SER A 540 -5.70 12.97 -31.82
N ASP A 541 -5.13 12.92 -33.02
CA ASP A 541 -4.43 11.73 -33.50
C ASP A 541 -3.12 11.56 -32.72
N LEU A 542 -2.56 10.33 -32.72
CA LEU A 542 -1.21 10.11 -32.21
C LEU A 542 -0.22 11.06 -32.87
N ILE A 543 0.70 11.60 -32.08
CA ILE A 543 1.71 12.54 -32.55
C ILE A 543 2.55 11.88 -33.65
N ALA A 544 2.48 12.45 -34.85
CA ALA A 544 3.33 12.02 -35.94
C ALA A 544 4.72 12.66 -35.77
N VAL A 545 5.73 11.84 -35.56
CA VAL A 545 7.14 12.29 -35.56
C VAL A 545 7.57 12.51 -37.00
N THR A 546 7.92 13.74 -37.33
CA THR A 546 8.19 14.14 -38.72
C THR A 546 9.63 13.90 -39.17
N ALA A 547 10.60 13.88 -38.29
CA ALA A 547 12.00 13.48 -38.55
C ALA A 547 12.85 13.51 -37.29
N VAL A 548 13.86 12.64 -37.22
CA VAL A 548 15.05 12.86 -36.39
C VAL A 548 15.97 13.77 -37.18
N LYS A 549 16.24 14.96 -36.67
CA LYS A 549 17.24 15.85 -37.26
C LYS A 549 18.51 15.78 -36.39
N GLU A 550 19.67 15.78 -37.04
CA GLU A 550 20.92 16.07 -36.38
C GLU A 550 21.09 17.59 -36.28
N THR A 551 21.31 18.08 -35.07
CA THR A 551 21.65 19.49 -34.86
C THR A 551 23.09 19.79 -35.31
N GLU A 552 23.47 21.06 -35.40
CA GLU A 552 24.85 21.49 -35.69
C GLU A 552 25.91 20.91 -34.72
N HIS A 553 25.47 20.29 -33.59
CA HIS A 553 26.28 19.67 -32.54
C HIS A 553 26.18 18.14 -32.52
N ASP A 554 25.80 17.49 -33.63
CA ASP A 554 25.62 16.03 -33.75
C ASP A 554 24.59 15.41 -32.74
N GLN A 555 23.67 16.22 -32.20
CA GLN A 555 22.63 15.74 -31.32
C GLN A 555 21.35 15.40 -32.10
N ALA A 556 20.85 14.18 -31.95
CA ALA A 556 19.56 13.76 -32.51
C ALA A 556 18.41 14.42 -31.75
N VAL A 557 17.44 15.00 -32.46
CA VAL A 557 16.24 15.63 -31.87
C VAL A 557 14.98 15.19 -32.61
N LEU A 558 13.88 15.05 -31.85
CA LEU A 558 12.54 14.90 -32.38
C LEU A 558 11.89 16.29 -32.50
N GLU A 559 11.28 16.59 -33.65
CA GLU A 559 10.50 17.81 -33.85
C GLU A 559 9.03 17.45 -34.02
N PHE A 560 8.17 18.04 -33.17
CA PHE A 560 6.71 17.88 -33.25
C PHE A 560 6.00 18.98 -32.45
N THR A 561 4.68 19.09 -32.64
CA THR A 561 3.84 19.95 -31.78
C THR A 561 3.31 19.13 -30.62
N MET A 562 3.61 19.56 -29.39
CA MET A 562 3.10 18.97 -28.17
C MET A 562 1.78 19.65 -27.79
N PRO A 563 0.64 18.92 -27.69
CA PRO A 563 -0.65 19.52 -27.35
C PRO A 563 -0.65 20.17 -25.96
N SER A 564 -1.57 21.12 -25.78
CA SER A 564 -1.85 21.72 -24.46
C SER A 564 -2.23 20.67 -23.43
N TYR A 565 -1.59 20.69 -22.25
CA TYR A 565 -1.73 19.67 -21.21
C TYR A 565 -1.62 18.25 -21.78
N GLY A 566 -0.68 18.04 -22.69
CA GLY A 566 -0.42 16.75 -23.30
C GLY A 566 0.83 16.09 -22.74
N ALA A 567 0.87 14.78 -22.73
CA ALA A 567 2.04 13.98 -22.42
C ALA A 567 2.22 12.88 -23.46
N ALA A 568 3.48 12.61 -23.85
CA ALA A 568 3.79 11.58 -24.83
C ALA A 568 5.01 10.77 -24.43
N ILE A 569 5.02 9.51 -24.83
CA ILE A 569 6.14 8.60 -24.67
C ILE A 569 6.58 8.13 -26.05
N PHE A 570 7.88 8.25 -26.30
CA PHE A 570 8.49 7.82 -27.55
C PHE A 570 9.48 6.69 -27.28
N ALA A 571 9.55 5.77 -28.21
CA ALA A 571 10.51 4.67 -28.20
C ALA A 571 11.12 4.50 -29.59
N LEU A 572 12.38 4.05 -29.61
CA LEU A 572 13.08 3.71 -30.85
C LEU A 572 12.51 2.41 -31.42
N SER A 573 12.12 2.40 -32.69
CA SER A 573 11.74 1.17 -33.37
C SER A 573 12.96 0.28 -33.59
N GLU A 574 12.81 -1.01 -33.30
CA GLU A 574 13.82 -2.02 -33.64
C GLU A 574 14.01 -2.16 -35.16
#